data_d20f6e3dcec51d0a17650554f4cfa40a
#
_entry.id   d20f6e3dcec51d0a17650554f4cfa40a
#
_cell.length_a   1.000
_cell.length_b   1.000
_cell.length_c   1.000
_cell.angle_alpha   90.00
_cell.angle_beta   90.00
_cell.angle_gamma   90.00
#
_symmetry.space_group_name_H-M   'P 1'
#
loop_
_entity.id
_entity.type
_entity.pdbx_description
1 polymer ?
#
loop_
_entity_poly.entity_id
_entity_poly.type
_entity_poly.pdbx_seq_one_letter_code
_entity_poly.pdbx_strand_id
1 'polypeptide(L)'
;MKTKTLSKSRRGISPILATLLLIVIAVAAIVVTYAWIMIYLHGAGQQAGVMIKIENVYFKGDGNKSVIITIRNTGTSDTNLVSVYMGESAYNLQRIWEGSKPLPAKTYVTIEKEFNWTSNKTYYFKAIAEGGQETALEPYQAP
;
A
#
# COMPACT_ATOMS: atom_id res chain seq x y z
N MET A 1 67.92 40.53 -29.37
CA MET A 1 67.01 39.54 -29.95
C MET A 1 66.18 38.89 -28.80
N LYS A 2 64.90 39.24 -28.71
CA LYS A 2 64.01 38.63 -27.66
C LYS A 2 63.30 37.39 -28.24
N THR A 3 63.71 36.24 -27.81
CA THR A 3 63.02 34.97 -28.14
C THR A 3 61.64 34.91 -27.44
N LYS A 4 60.59 34.98 -28.23
CA LYS A 4 59.19 34.84 -27.75
C LYS A 4 58.94 33.35 -27.56
N THR A 5 58.95 32.88 -26.31
CA THR A 5 58.53 31.53 -25.98
C THR A 5 57.04 31.42 -26.21
N LEU A 6 56.67 30.68 -27.23
CA LEU A 6 55.26 30.30 -27.48
C LEU A 6 54.81 29.33 -26.38
N SER A 7 54.06 29.81 -25.41
CA SER A 7 53.41 28.96 -24.43
C SER A 7 52.34 28.11 -25.15
N LYS A 8 52.66 26.85 -25.32
CA LYS A 8 51.79 25.85 -25.96
C LYS A 8 50.53 25.71 -25.10
N SER A 9 49.44 26.26 -25.56
CA SER A 9 48.16 26.27 -24.87
C SER A 9 47.64 24.84 -24.66
N ARG A 10 47.72 24.35 -23.45
CA ARG A 10 47.09 23.09 -23.01
C ARG A 10 45.58 23.24 -22.79
N ARG A 11 44.96 24.32 -23.28
CA ARG A 11 43.57 24.70 -23.04
C ARG A 11 42.55 23.91 -23.87
N GLY A 12 42.98 23.16 -24.92
CA GLY A 12 42.05 22.45 -25.81
C GLY A 12 41.56 21.09 -25.29
N ILE A 13 42.36 20.44 -24.45
CA ILE A 13 42.01 19.07 -23.91
C ILE A 13 41.06 19.16 -22.73
N SER A 14 41.21 20.19 -21.89
CA SER A 14 40.36 20.37 -20.70
C SER A 14 38.86 20.54 -20.98
N PRO A 15 38.42 21.36 -21.97
CA PRO A 15 37.02 21.46 -22.33
C PRO A 15 36.42 20.16 -22.88
N ILE A 16 37.20 19.41 -23.67
CA ILE A 16 36.75 18.12 -24.22
C ILE A 16 36.53 17.08 -23.11
N LEU A 17 37.48 16.98 -22.19
CA LEU A 17 37.34 16.08 -21.04
C LEU A 17 36.17 16.48 -20.16
N ALA A 18 35.94 17.77 -19.96
CA ALA A 18 34.82 18.28 -19.18
C ALA A 18 33.47 17.91 -19.80
N THR A 19 33.35 18.05 -21.13
CA THR A 19 32.11 17.69 -21.85
C THR A 19 31.86 16.19 -21.85
N LEU A 20 32.90 15.38 -22.04
CA LEU A 20 32.78 13.92 -21.92
C LEU A 20 32.34 13.48 -20.53
N LEU A 21 32.92 14.05 -19.46
CA LEU A 21 32.53 13.78 -18.10
C LEU A 21 31.07 14.18 -17.86
N LEU A 22 30.64 15.32 -18.35
CA LEU A 22 29.29 15.81 -18.22
C LEU A 22 28.27 14.87 -18.88
N ILE A 23 28.60 14.36 -20.09
CA ILE A 23 27.76 13.38 -20.78
C ILE A 23 27.63 12.07 -19.96
N VAL A 24 28.75 11.58 -19.44
CA VAL A 24 28.74 10.36 -18.62
C VAL A 24 27.86 10.53 -17.37
N ILE A 25 28.00 11.64 -16.66
CA ILE A 25 27.19 11.95 -15.48
C ILE A 25 25.71 12.08 -15.86
N ALA A 26 25.41 12.76 -16.98
CA ALA A 26 24.03 12.91 -17.45
C ALA A 26 23.36 11.55 -17.76
N VAL A 27 24.07 10.67 -18.47
CA VAL A 27 23.56 9.33 -18.79
C VAL A 27 23.38 8.50 -17.51
N ALA A 28 24.35 8.52 -16.59
CA ALA A 28 24.24 7.83 -15.31
C ALA A 28 23.03 8.32 -14.49
N ALA A 29 22.82 9.64 -14.45
CA ALA A 29 21.68 10.23 -13.75
C ALA A 29 20.34 9.79 -14.35
N ILE A 30 20.24 9.72 -15.69
CA ILE A 30 19.03 9.27 -16.38
C ILE A 30 18.72 7.80 -16.04
N VAL A 31 19.73 6.92 -16.07
CA VAL A 31 19.55 5.49 -15.77
C VAL A 31 19.07 5.29 -14.33
N VAL A 32 19.70 5.95 -13.37
CA VAL A 32 19.32 5.87 -11.95
C VAL A 32 17.91 6.41 -11.73
N THR A 33 17.57 7.56 -12.32
CA THR A 33 16.24 8.16 -12.20
C THR A 33 15.17 7.26 -12.83
N TYR A 34 15.44 6.68 -13.99
CA TYR A 34 14.52 5.76 -14.65
C TYR A 34 14.24 4.51 -13.80
N ALA A 35 15.28 3.90 -13.25
CA ALA A 35 15.13 2.74 -12.37
C ALA A 35 14.30 3.07 -11.14
N TRP A 36 14.53 4.23 -10.51
CA TRP A 36 13.77 4.68 -9.35
C TRP A 36 12.29 4.95 -9.67
N ILE A 37 12.02 5.61 -10.82
CA ILE A 37 10.65 5.86 -11.28
C ILE A 37 9.91 4.55 -11.54
N MET A 38 10.55 3.55 -12.15
CA MET A 38 9.93 2.26 -12.42
C MET A 38 9.55 1.52 -11.14
N ILE A 39 10.41 1.52 -10.14
CA ILE A 39 10.11 0.93 -8.82
C ILE A 39 8.92 1.64 -8.18
N TYR A 40 8.91 2.97 -8.22
CA TYR A 40 7.82 3.77 -7.65
C TYR A 40 6.47 3.53 -8.37
N LEU A 41 6.47 3.50 -9.70
CA LEU A 41 5.24 3.28 -10.48
C LEU A 41 4.66 1.87 -10.28
N HIS A 42 5.50 0.83 -10.12
CA HIS A 42 5.02 -0.51 -9.81
C HIS A 42 4.31 -0.55 -8.44
N GLY A 43 4.88 0.07 -7.43
CA GLY A 43 4.26 0.15 -6.11
C GLY A 43 2.95 0.94 -6.11
N ALA A 44 2.93 2.10 -6.74
CA ALA A 44 1.75 2.98 -6.81
C ALA A 44 0.62 2.37 -7.66
N GLY A 45 0.95 1.68 -8.75
CA GLY A 45 -0.03 1.06 -9.64
C GLY A 45 -0.79 -0.09 -8.97
N GLN A 46 -0.13 -0.91 -8.18
CA GLN A 46 -0.79 -1.98 -7.44
C GLN A 46 -1.71 -1.46 -6.33
N GLN A 47 -1.29 -0.42 -5.63
CA GLN A 47 -2.11 0.20 -4.57
C GLN A 47 -3.36 0.90 -5.11
N ALA A 48 -3.28 1.55 -6.27
CA ALA A 48 -4.41 2.25 -6.89
C ALA A 48 -5.52 1.31 -7.37
N GLY A 49 -5.20 0.04 -7.65
CA GLY A 49 -6.16 -0.96 -8.11
C GLY A 49 -6.86 -1.74 -6.99
N VAL A 50 -6.45 -1.58 -5.73
CA VAL A 50 -7.03 -2.28 -4.59
C VAL A 50 -8.19 -1.46 -4.00
N MET A 51 -9.36 -2.07 -3.90
CA MET A 51 -10.53 -1.49 -3.25
C MET A 51 -11.23 -2.57 -2.43
N ILE A 52 -11.11 -2.48 -1.12
CA ILE A 52 -11.74 -3.42 -0.20
C ILE A 52 -13.01 -2.84 0.41
N LYS A 53 -14.01 -3.70 0.60
CA LYS A 53 -15.29 -3.36 1.21
C LYS A 53 -15.74 -4.48 2.15
N ILE A 54 -16.34 -4.13 3.28
CA ILE A 54 -17.10 -5.08 4.10
C ILE A 54 -18.42 -5.34 3.38
N GLU A 55 -18.66 -6.59 2.99
CA GLU A 55 -19.87 -6.97 2.27
C GLU A 55 -20.99 -7.37 3.22
N ASN A 56 -20.63 -8.09 4.29
CA ASN A 56 -21.59 -8.55 5.30
C ASN A 56 -20.89 -8.82 6.63
N VAL A 57 -21.64 -8.62 7.71
CA VAL A 57 -21.27 -9.01 9.06
C VAL A 57 -22.42 -9.82 9.66
N TYR A 58 -22.15 -11.05 10.04
CA TYR A 58 -23.12 -11.95 10.64
C TYR A 58 -22.75 -12.26 12.08
N PHE A 59 -23.69 -12.06 13.01
CA PHE A 59 -23.54 -12.36 14.43
C PHE A 59 -24.15 -13.74 14.70
N LYS A 60 -23.31 -14.71 15.07
CA LYS A 60 -23.70 -16.07 15.37
C LYS A 60 -23.92 -16.22 16.88
N GLY A 61 -25.11 -16.69 17.26
CA GLY A 61 -25.52 -16.79 18.66
C GLY A 61 -25.60 -18.23 19.21
N ASP A 62 -25.46 -19.27 18.36
CA ASP A 62 -25.59 -20.66 18.73
C ASP A 62 -24.30 -21.18 19.41
N GLY A 63 -24.37 -21.39 20.73
CA GLY A 63 -23.23 -21.85 21.51
C GLY A 63 -22.25 -20.74 21.86
N ASN A 64 -21.02 -20.81 21.35
CA ASN A 64 -20.06 -19.72 21.50
C ASN A 64 -20.41 -18.56 20.56
N LYS A 65 -20.70 -17.39 21.12
CA LYS A 65 -20.97 -16.21 20.34
C LYS A 65 -19.76 -15.88 19.47
N SER A 66 -20.00 -15.72 18.18
CA SER A 66 -18.96 -15.31 17.22
C SER A 66 -19.48 -14.27 16.22
N VAL A 67 -18.58 -13.57 15.58
CA VAL A 67 -18.86 -12.66 14.49
C VAL A 67 -18.15 -13.17 13.24
N ILE A 68 -18.89 -13.21 12.14
CA ILE A 68 -18.39 -13.61 10.82
C ILE A 68 -18.40 -12.38 9.92
N ILE A 69 -17.25 -11.98 9.45
CA ILE A 69 -17.06 -10.77 8.66
C ILE A 69 -16.62 -11.18 7.26
N THR A 70 -17.40 -10.80 6.26
CA THR A 70 -17.09 -11.04 4.84
C THR A 70 -16.56 -9.76 4.23
N ILE A 71 -15.32 -9.82 3.74
CA ILE A 71 -14.62 -8.70 3.12
C ILE A 71 -14.38 -9.03 1.66
N ARG A 72 -14.81 -8.15 0.76
CA ARG A 72 -14.64 -8.29 -0.69
C ARG A 72 -13.63 -7.30 -1.22
N ASN A 73 -12.78 -7.75 -2.12
CA ASN A 73 -11.98 -6.88 -2.96
C ASN A 73 -12.75 -6.56 -4.25
N THR A 74 -13.25 -5.35 -4.35
CA THR A 74 -13.96 -4.85 -5.54
C THR A 74 -13.02 -4.24 -6.57
N GLY A 75 -11.74 -4.12 -6.23
CA GLY A 75 -10.69 -3.58 -7.07
C GLY A 75 -10.27 -4.50 -8.22
N THR A 76 -9.26 -4.09 -8.93
CA THR A 76 -8.68 -4.79 -10.10
C THR A 76 -7.32 -5.41 -9.81
N SER A 77 -6.75 -5.16 -8.64
CA SER A 77 -5.46 -5.69 -8.20
C SER A 77 -5.63 -6.60 -6.99
N ASP A 78 -4.81 -7.64 -6.93
CA ASP A 78 -4.75 -8.55 -5.80
C ASP A 78 -4.16 -7.86 -4.58
N THR A 79 -4.59 -8.28 -3.39
CA THR A 79 -4.06 -7.80 -2.11
C THR A 79 -4.10 -8.90 -1.06
N ASN A 80 -3.52 -8.62 0.11
CA ASN A 80 -3.71 -9.45 1.30
C ASN A 80 -4.47 -8.65 2.36
N LEU A 81 -5.40 -9.30 3.04
CA LEU A 81 -6.02 -8.76 4.23
C LEU A 81 -5.04 -8.89 5.39
N VAL A 82 -4.74 -7.78 6.08
CA VAL A 82 -3.73 -7.72 7.14
C VAL A 82 -4.37 -7.67 8.52
N SER A 83 -5.41 -6.88 8.69
CA SER A 83 -6.06 -6.74 9.99
C SER A 83 -7.54 -6.38 9.89
N VAL A 84 -8.30 -6.78 10.91
CA VAL A 84 -9.70 -6.40 11.08
C VAL A 84 -9.88 -5.83 12.47
N TYR A 85 -10.57 -4.71 12.53
CA TYR A 85 -10.89 -3.98 13.74
C TYR A 85 -12.39 -3.97 13.98
N MET A 86 -12.76 -4.00 15.25
CA MET A 86 -14.13 -3.88 15.71
C MET A 86 -14.18 -3.05 16.99
N GLY A 87 -15.25 -2.31 17.18
CA GLY A 87 -15.49 -1.53 18.40
C GLY A 87 -16.95 -1.18 18.60
N GLU A 88 -17.29 -0.78 19.80
CA GLU A 88 -18.64 -0.29 20.17
C GLU A 88 -18.82 1.19 19.80
N SER A 89 -17.76 1.84 19.39
CA SER A 89 -17.74 3.24 18.97
C SER A 89 -16.75 3.42 17.83
N ALA A 90 -17.03 4.37 16.93
CA ALA A 90 -16.15 4.74 15.84
C ALA A 90 -14.75 5.17 16.28
N TYR A 91 -14.61 5.63 17.54
CA TYR A 91 -13.36 6.16 18.09
C TYR A 91 -12.57 5.15 18.93
N ASN A 92 -13.17 3.99 19.26
CA ASN A 92 -12.55 2.98 20.10
C ASN A 92 -12.62 1.62 19.41
N LEU A 93 -11.80 1.46 18.36
CA LEU A 93 -11.68 0.23 17.60
C LEU A 93 -10.54 -0.61 18.17
N GLN A 94 -10.81 -1.88 18.44
CA GLN A 94 -9.84 -2.87 18.86
C GLN A 94 -9.56 -3.84 17.71
N ARG A 95 -8.30 -4.22 17.52
CA ARG A 95 -7.93 -5.22 16.55
C ARG A 95 -8.39 -6.61 17.02
N ILE A 96 -9.30 -7.20 16.25
CA ILE A 96 -9.85 -8.53 16.54
C ILE A 96 -9.18 -9.64 15.76
N TRP A 97 -8.57 -9.32 14.64
CA TRP A 97 -7.84 -10.26 13.80
C TRP A 97 -6.61 -9.59 13.17
N GLU A 98 -5.52 -10.36 13.09
CA GLU A 98 -4.26 -9.98 12.43
C GLU A 98 -3.68 -11.19 11.73
N GLY A 99 -3.14 -10.99 10.53
CA GLY A 99 -2.54 -12.04 9.74
C GLY A 99 -2.23 -11.56 8.33
N SER A 100 -2.00 -12.49 7.42
CA SER A 100 -1.92 -12.23 5.98
C SER A 100 -2.80 -13.25 5.29
N LYS A 101 -3.95 -12.81 4.79
CA LYS A 101 -4.90 -13.68 4.08
C LYS A 101 -5.09 -13.16 2.65
N PRO A 102 -4.77 -13.97 1.64
CA PRO A 102 -4.89 -13.56 0.24
C PRO A 102 -6.31 -13.12 -0.10
N LEU A 103 -6.43 -11.98 -0.74
CA LEU A 103 -7.68 -11.41 -1.21
C LEU A 103 -7.53 -10.95 -2.68
N PRO A 104 -7.60 -11.91 -3.63
CA PRO A 104 -7.51 -11.61 -5.05
C PRO A 104 -8.58 -10.62 -5.52
N ALA A 105 -8.31 -9.97 -6.66
CA ALA A 105 -9.27 -9.06 -7.29
C ALA A 105 -10.62 -9.73 -7.53
N LYS A 106 -11.71 -9.02 -7.28
CA LYS A 106 -13.10 -9.47 -7.46
C LYS A 106 -13.53 -10.66 -6.59
N THR A 107 -12.73 -11.07 -5.61
CA THR A 107 -13.06 -12.15 -4.68
C THR A 107 -13.38 -11.63 -3.28
N TYR A 108 -13.79 -12.52 -2.40
CA TYR A 108 -14.04 -12.22 -1.01
C TYR A 108 -13.31 -13.20 -0.09
N VAL A 109 -13.15 -12.79 1.15
CA VAL A 109 -12.61 -13.60 2.23
C VAL A 109 -13.49 -13.44 3.47
N THR A 110 -13.63 -14.53 4.22
CA THR A 110 -14.42 -14.54 5.45
C THR A 110 -13.49 -14.74 6.65
N ILE A 111 -13.69 -13.92 7.67
CA ILE A 111 -13.01 -14.01 8.96
C ILE A 111 -14.06 -14.32 10.02
N GLU A 112 -13.89 -15.40 10.75
CA GLU A 112 -14.70 -15.74 11.93
C GLU A 112 -13.87 -15.48 13.19
N LYS A 113 -14.47 -14.79 14.16
CA LYS A 113 -13.85 -14.50 15.44
C LYS A 113 -14.84 -14.71 16.59
N GLU A 114 -14.45 -15.47 17.60
CA GLU A 114 -15.21 -15.55 18.84
C GLU A 114 -15.27 -14.18 19.51
N PHE A 115 -16.46 -13.71 19.76
CA PHE A 115 -16.72 -12.43 20.38
C PHE A 115 -18.08 -12.44 21.09
N ASN A 116 -18.09 -12.03 22.34
CA ASN A 116 -19.29 -12.04 23.19
C ASN A 116 -20.12 -10.76 22.96
N TRP A 117 -20.84 -10.71 21.85
CA TRP A 117 -21.68 -9.58 21.48
C TRP A 117 -22.98 -9.50 22.29
N THR A 118 -23.52 -8.30 22.45
CA THR A 118 -24.80 -8.01 23.14
C THR A 118 -25.89 -7.72 22.12
N SER A 119 -27.05 -8.27 22.28
CA SER A 119 -28.23 -8.04 21.43
C SER A 119 -28.62 -6.56 21.39
N ASN A 120 -29.08 -6.09 20.22
CA ASN A 120 -29.48 -4.72 19.96
C ASN A 120 -28.34 -3.66 20.08
N LYS A 121 -27.09 -4.09 20.21
CA LYS A 121 -25.94 -3.18 20.25
C LYS A 121 -25.32 -3.01 18.87
N THR A 122 -24.94 -1.79 18.54
CA THR A 122 -24.26 -1.48 17.29
C THR A 122 -22.75 -1.60 17.46
N TYR A 123 -22.11 -2.30 16.53
CA TYR A 123 -20.68 -2.48 16.45
C TYR A 123 -20.14 -1.91 15.13
N TYR A 124 -18.99 -1.29 15.19
CA TYR A 124 -18.30 -0.69 14.04
C TYR A 124 -17.17 -1.59 13.59
N PHE A 125 -17.06 -1.79 12.30
CA PHE A 125 -16.06 -2.66 11.70
C PHE A 125 -15.20 -1.89 10.70
N LYS A 126 -13.90 -2.24 10.65
CA LYS A 126 -12.92 -1.71 9.71
C LYS A 126 -11.92 -2.79 9.36
N ALA A 127 -11.61 -2.96 8.09
CA ALA A 127 -10.59 -3.88 7.62
C ALA A 127 -9.48 -3.11 6.92
N ILE A 128 -8.24 -3.61 7.04
CA ILE A 128 -7.05 -3.01 6.44
C ILE A 128 -6.34 -4.07 5.61
N ALA A 129 -6.03 -3.71 4.36
CA ALA A 129 -5.26 -4.51 3.44
C ALA A 129 -3.78 -4.11 3.43
N GLU A 130 -2.96 -4.98 2.84
CA GLU A 130 -1.55 -4.71 2.56
C GLU A 130 -1.43 -3.46 1.68
N GLY A 131 -0.55 -2.53 2.07
CA GLY A 131 -0.44 -1.23 1.39
C GLY A 131 -1.28 -0.11 2.02
N GLY A 132 -2.01 -0.40 3.11
CA GLY A 132 -2.70 0.61 3.90
C GLY A 132 -4.09 0.99 3.39
N GLN A 133 -4.62 0.28 2.38
CA GLN A 133 -6.03 0.46 1.98
C GLN A 133 -6.93 -0.04 3.10
N GLU A 134 -7.93 0.76 3.42
CA GLU A 134 -8.88 0.45 4.47
C GLU A 134 -10.33 0.54 3.97
N THR A 135 -11.22 -0.24 4.60
CA THR A 135 -12.66 -0.12 4.34
C THR A 135 -13.22 1.14 4.97
N ALA A 136 -14.36 1.60 4.48
CA ALA A 136 -15.18 2.52 5.25
C ALA A 136 -15.49 1.93 6.62
N LEU A 137 -15.68 2.80 7.61
CA LEU A 137 -16.15 2.40 8.92
C LEU A 137 -17.66 2.18 8.84
N GLU A 138 -18.10 0.94 8.97
CA GLU A 138 -19.51 0.59 8.80
C GLU A 138 -20.10 0.07 10.11
N PRO A 139 -21.29 0.59 10.54
CA PRO A 139 -21.99 0.12 11.70
C PRO A 139 -22.88 -1.09 11.35
N TYR A 140 -22.86 -2.11 12.21
CA TYR A 140 -23.74 -3.27 12.13
C TYR A 140 -24.38 -3.52 13.50
N GLN A 141 -25.70 -3.69 13.53
CA GLN A 141 -26.43 -3.98 14.75
C GLN A 141 -26.50 -5.48 14.99
N ALA A 142 -26.15 -5.90 16.19
CA ALA A 142 -26.33 -7.28 16.62
C ALA A 142 -27.83 -7.58 16.85
N PRO A 143 -28.30 -8.78 16.47
CA PRO A 143 -29.70 -9.18 16.60
C PRO A 143 -30.20 -9.29 18.05
#